data_370076c2d2a34154a29dcffe07a94fc6
#
_entry.id   370076c2d2a34154a29dcffe07a94fc6
#
_cell.length_a   1.000
_cell.length_b   1.000
_cell.length_c   1.000
_cell.angle_alpha   90.00
_cell.angle_beta   90.00
_cell.angle_gamma   90.00
#
_symmetry.space_group_name_H-M   'P 1'
#
loop_
_entity.id
_entity.type
_entity.pdbx_description
1 polymer ?
#
loop_
_entity_poly.entity_id
_entity_poly.type
_entity_poly.pdbx_seq_one_letter_code
_entity_poly.pdbx_strand_id
1 'polypeptide(L)'
;MRGGKFIFRPCFRSVFIKREGEKIKQMKQSGRRRAFNAPYEGSNLDRIAFPIGGMGAGMFTLQGQGGLGSFSMCNRPDIDNEPNIFAAIHLKNAGVTRILEGQLPKHKTYTGGLGPRFASHGNGLSGRNYGLPRFSECSFFARFPFARIELRDEDLPVRATVEGFSPFVPGDAFNASLPFGSLAYTLKNVSETVQDGVFYFNAYNFIKKDDSVKTRVERLRNGFEFCQEAEPQSPDQFWFDVFTDGSAHVDTAWYRGNWFDALPALWNVMSAGESADKTHTGDRQSGGGTISVPFSLRPGEQRTIRIYITWYAPFSDLRVAPETDGPAETYRPWYSAQFASVREVNEYVLQHFAELYKQSRAFSDCLFSSDLPPEVLEAVSANLSILKSPTVLRCTDGRIWGWEGCFDDYGCCPGTCTHVWNYAQALCNLFPELERGLRQTEFFDSQDDSGHQDFRAALPIGPTEHKFYAAADGQLGGGSSKCTGNGG
;
A
#
# COMPACT_ATOMS: atom_id res chain seq x y z
N MET A 1 -47.53 62.97 26.68
CA MET A 1 -48.36 62.02 27.43
C MET A 1 -47.89 60.62 27.15
N ARG A 2 -47.55 59.87 28.21
CA ARG A 2 -47.26 58.47 28.38
C ARG A 2 -46.17 57.81 27.43
N GLY A 3 -44.96 57.71 27.95
CA GLY A 3 -43.93 56.86 27.45
C GLY A 3 -44.18 55.40 27.77
N GLY A 4 -43.98 54.54 26.77
CA GLY A 4 -43.93 53.10 26.93
C GLY A 4 -42.47 52.63 26.84
N LYS A 5 -41.90 52.19 27.97
CA LYS A 5 -40.58 51.51 28.02
C LYS A 5 -40.69 50.08 27.48
N PHE A 6 -40.03 49.78 26.37
CA PHE A 6 -39.87 48.43 25.94
C PHE A 6 -38.72 47.79 26.74
N ILE A 7 -39.02 46.77 27.51
CA ILE A 7 -38.07 45.94 28.24
C ILE A 7 -37.67 44.79 27.32
N PHE A 8 -36.43 44.84 26.77
CA PHE A 8 -35.83 43.70 26.12
C PHE A 8 -35.39 42.66 27.16
N ARG A 9 -36.00 41.48 27.13
CA ARG A 9 -35.53 40.33 27.92
C ARG A 9 -34.36 39.64 27.24
N PRO A 10 -33.21 39.39 27.91
CA PRO A 10 -32.12 38.62 27.36
C PRO A 10 -32.33 37.12 27.66
N CYS A 11 -32.99 36.40 26.79
CA CYS A 11 -33.27 34.97 26.99
C CYS A 11 -32.66 34.01 25.93
N PHE A 12 -31.89 34.52 24.97
CA PHE A 12 -31.35 33.65 23.92
C PHE A 12 -29.85 33.34 24.03
N ARG A 13 -29.09 34.06 24.84
CA ARG A 13 -27.61 33.82 24.95
C ARG A 13 -27.21 32.65 25.85
N SER A 14 -27.99 32.34 26.87
CA SER A 14 -27.63 31.32 27.87
C SER A 14 -27.86 29.88 27.39
N VAL A 15 -28.79 29.66 26.48
CA VAL A 15 -29.13 28.32 25.94
C VAL A 15 -28.12 27.87 24.88
N PHE A 16 -27.59 28.80 24.06
CA PHE A 16 -26.58 28.47 23.06
C PHE A 16 -25.25 28.11 23.68
N ILE A 17 -24.80 28.84 24.69
CA ILE A 17 -23.54 28.58 25.40
C ILE A 17 -23.58 27.26 26.18
N LYS A 18 -24.72 26.89 26.76
CA LYS A 18 -24.90 25.58 27.41
C LYS A 18 -24.84 24.42 26.40
N ARG A 19 -25.49 24.54 25.24
CA ARG A 19 -25.46 23.51 24.21
C ARG A 19 -24.10 23.34 23.56
N GLU A 20 -23.34 24.39 23.35
CA GLU A 20 -21.95 24.29 22.89
C GLU A 20 -21.03 23.70 23.96
N GLY A 21 -21.18 24.08 25.22
CA GLY A 21 -20.45 23.50 26.33
C GLY A 21 -20.75 22.01 26.54
N GLU A 22 -21.97 21.56 26.30
CA GLU A 22 -22.38 20.15 26.36
C GLU A 22 -21.88 19.39 25.12
N LYS A 23 -21.92 19.98 23.93
CA LYS A 23 -21.29 19.40 22.73
C LYS A 23 -19.75 19.28 22.86
N ILE A 24 -19.09 20.30 23.42
CA ILE A 24 -17.65 20.26 23.70
C ILE A 24 -17.33 19.24 24.78
N LYS A 25 -18.17 19.08 25.81
CA LYS A 25 -18.04 18.01 26.81
C LYS A 25 -18.32 16.63 26.23
N GLN A 26 -19.32 16.47 25.37
CA GLN A 26 -19.58 15.21 24.64
C GLN A 26 -18.46 14.88 23.64
N MET A 27 -17.94 15.88 22.91
CA MET A 27 -16.72 15.69 22.08
C MET A 27 -15.48 15.34 22.91
N LYS A 28 -15.34 15.88 24.14
CA LYS A 28 -14.25 15.51 25.07
C LYS A 28 -14.48 14.15 25.75
N GLN A 29 -15.72 13.65 25.86
CA GLN A 29 -16.02 12.33 26.40
C GLN A 29 -16.03 11.21 25.32
N SER A 30 -16.22 11.54 24.04
CA SER A 30 -16.13 10.57 22.94
C SER A 30 -14.70 10.32 22.45
N GLY A 31 -13.71 11.02 22.97
CA GLY A 31 -12.32 10.93 22.59
C GLY A 31 -11.41 10.56 23.74
N ARG A 32 -11.48 9.35 24.28
CA ARG A 32 -10.29 8.80 24.90
C ARG A 32 -9.23 8.76 23.79
N ARG A 33 -8.27 9.70 23.86
CA ARG A 33 -7.10 9.64 22.96
C ARG A 33 -6.48 8.26 23.12
N ARG A 34 -6.30 7.55 22.00
CA ARG A 34 -5.50 6.33 21.96
C ARG A 34 -4.14 6.61 22.61
N ALA A 35 -3.68 5.75 23.50
CA ALA A 35 -2.33 5.86 24.02
C ALA A 35 -1.32 5.63 22.87
N PHE A 36 -0.17 6.29 22.92
CA PHE A 36 0.89 6.08 21.93
C PHE A 36 1.29 4.60 21.89
N ASN A 37 1.56 4.07 20.72
CA ASN A 37 1.87 2.67 20.44
C ASN A 37 0.78 1.63 20.82
N ALA A 38 -0.38 2.06 21.32
CA ALA A 38 -1.53 1.19 21.52
C ALA A 38 -2.20 0.83 20.19
N PRO A 39 -3.06 -0.21 20.15
CA PRO A 39 -3.80 -0.55 18.94
C PRO A 39 -4.71 0.59 18.49
N TYR A 40 -4.93 0.64 17.17
CA TYR A 40 -5.94 1.49 16.55
C TYR A 40 -7.22 0.69 16.45
N GLU A 41 -8.34 1.28 16.87
CA GLU A 41 -9.67 0.65 16.90
C GLU A 41 -10.75 1.66 16.49
N GLY A 42 -11.92 1.17 16.08
CA GLY A 42 -13.07 1.98 15.70
C GLY A 42 -12.72 2.96 14.59
N SER A 43 -13.10 4.24 14.76
CA SER A 43 -12.84 5.28 13.75
C SER A 43 -11.34 5.62 13.55
N ASN A 44 -10.47 5.18 14.44
CA ASN A 44 -9.03 5.36 14.24
C ASN A 44 -8.46 4.46 13.13
N LEU A 45 -9.22 3.45 12.69
CA LEU A 45 -8.84 2.56 11.57
C LEU A 45 -9.04 3.22 10.20
N ASP A 46 -9.91 4.23 10.11
CA ASP A 46 -10.46 4.74 8.84
C ASP A 46 -9.42 5.32 7.88
N ARG A 47 -8.28 5.78 8.39
CA ARG A 47 -7.26 6.51 7.63
C ARG A 47 -5.87 5.88 7.67
N ILE A 48 -5.77 4.63 8.09
CA ILE A 48 -4.49 3.92 8.11
C ILE A 48 -4.18 3.41 6.71
N ALA A 49 -2.96 3.73 6.25
CA ALA A 49 -2.37 3.24 5.01
C ALA A 49 -0.90 2.86 5.30
N PHE A 50 -0.68 1.63 5.76
CA PHE A 50 0.65 1.15 6.14
C PHE A 50 1.38 0.60 4.90
N PRO A 51 2.51 1.20 4.46
CA PRO A 51 3.18 0.79 3.24
C PRO A 51 3.91 -0.54 3.40
N ILE A 52 3.70 -1.43 2.44
CA ILE A 52 4.39 -2.71 2.29
C ILE A 52 5.03 -2.73 0.90
N GLY A 53 6.35 -2.77 0.85
CA GLY A 53 7.12 -2.70 -0.37
C GLY A 53 8.58 -2.35 -0.10
N GLY A 54 9.32 -2.00 -1.15
CA GLY A 54 10.75 -1.66 -1.06
C GLY A 54 11.02 -0.16 -1.22
N MET A 55 12.11 0.32 -0.65
CA MET A 55 12.58 1.67 -0.88
C MET A 55 12.89 1.90 -2.36
N GLY A 56 12.13 2.78 -3.00
CA GLY A 56 12.25 3.06 -4.42
C GLY A 56 11.82 1.93 -5.36
N ALA A 57 11.11 0.93 -4.84
CA ALA A 57 10.63 -0.21 -5.63
C ALA A 57 9.11 -0.23 -5.83
N GLY A 58 8.41 0.74 -5.26
CA GLY A 58 6.95 0.74 -5.19
C GLY A 58 6.42 0.00 -3.96
N MET A 59 5.10 0.08 -3.78
CA MET A 59 4.44 -0.49 -2.60
C MET A 59 2.94 -0.71 -2.84
N PHE A 60 2.30 -1.43 -1.91
CA PHE A 60 0.86 -1.38 -1.65
C PHE A 60 0.64 -1.06 -0.17
N THR A 61 -0.56 -0.66 0.22
CA THR A 61 -0.86 -0.39 1.63
C THR A 61 -1.73 -1.47 2.25
N LEU A 62 -1.40 -1.82 3.50
CA LEU A 62 -2.31 -2.54 4.38
C LEU A 62 -3.12 -1.49 5.15
N GLN A 63 -4.43 -1.45 4.90
CA GLN A 63 -5.34 -0.49 5.50
C GLN A 63 -5.76 -0.92 6.91
N GLY A 64 -6.29 0.01 7.69
CA GLY A 64 -6.58 -0.23 9.10
C GLY A 64 -7.56 -1.37 9.38
N GLN A 65 -8.50 -1.61 8.49
CA GLN A 65 -9.44 -2.74 8.58
C GLN A 65 -8.90 -4.05 7.98
N GLY A 66 -7.73 -4.07 7.34
CA GLY A 66 -7.14 -5.25 6.72
C GLY A 66 -7.28 -5.34 5.20
N GLY A 67 -7.94 -4.37 4.59
CA GLY A 67 -8.01 -4.25 3.14
C GLY A 67 -6.66 -3.85 2.53
N LEU A 68 -6.50 -4.10 1.24
CA LEU A 68 -5.32 -3.70 0.47
C LEU A 68 -5.67 -2.54 -0.46
N GLY A 69 -4.76 -1.57 -0.57
CA GLY A 69 -4.98 -0.40 -1.41
C GLY A 69 -3.71 0.32 -1.83
N SER A 70 -3.88 1.43 -2.52
CA SER A 70 -2.78 2.32 -2.95
C SER A 70 -1.65 1.60 -3.68
N PHE A 71 -1.99 0.72 -4.64
CA PHE A 71 -1.02 -0.09 -5.38
C PHE A 71 -0.18 0.79 -6.31
N SER A 72 0.92 1.31 -5.80
CA SER A 72 1.87 2.20 -6.48
C SER A 72 3.12 1.40 -6.89
N MET A 73 3.02 0.61 -7.96
CA MET A 73 4.07 -0.35 -8.36
C MET A 73 4.72 -0.02 -9.71
N CYS A 74 4.14 0.91 -10.48
CA CYS A 74 4.62 1.28 -11.80
C CYS A 74 5.48 2.56 -11.77
N ASN A 75 6.43 2.62 -10.84
CA ASN A 75 7.44 3.68 -10.73
C ASN A 75 6.89 5.10 -10.47
N ARG A 76 5.66 5.21 -9.99
CA ARG A 76 5.00 6.47 -9.64
C ARG A 76 3.96 6.26 -8.55
N PRO A 77 3.56 7.32 -7.84
CA PRO A 77 2.39 7.27 -6.97
C PRO A 77 1.12 6.91 -7.75
N ASP A 78 0.28 6.07 -7.16
CA ASP A 78 -1.06 5.71 -7.62
C ASP A 78 -1.90 5.35 -6.38
N ILE A 79 -2.29 6.40 -5.64
CA ILE A 79 -2.87 6.26 -4.28
C ILE A 79 -4.30 5.75 -4.36
N ASP A 80 -5.04 6.11 -5.42
CA ASP A 80 -6.42 5.69 -5.62
C ASP A 80 -6.54 4.29 -6.23
N ASN A 81 -5.42 3.66 -6.57
CA ASN A 81 -5.40 2.31 -7.11
C ASN A 81 -5.68 1.30 -6.00
N GLU A 82 -6.93 0.97 -5.82
CA GLU A 82 -7.42 -0.05 -4.90
C GLU A 82 -8.00 -1.22 -5.70
N PRO A 83 -7.19 -2.14 -6.20
CA PRO A 83 -7.68 -3.32 -6.89
C PRO A 83 -8.50 -4.19 -5.94
N ASN A 84 -9.45 -4.94 -6.48
CA ASN A 84 -10.27 -5.85 -5.70
C ASN A 84 -9.47 -7.11 -5.34
N ILE A 85 -8.57 -6.98 -4.38
CA ILE A 85 -7.72 -8.05 -3.84
C ILE A 85 -8.10 -8.26 -2.38
N PHE A 86 -8.44 -9.49 -2.00
CA PHE A 86 -8.88 -9.80 -0.66
C PHE A 86 -8.68 -11.28 -0.28
N ALA A 87 -8.53 -11.53 1.01
CA ALA A 87 -8.56 -12.88 1.55
C ALA A 87 -9.92 -13.19 2.20
N ALA A 88 -10.30 -14.47 2.21
CA ALA A 88 -11.51 -14.96 2.83
C ALA A 88 -11.27 -16.32 3.52
N ILE A 89 -12.17 -16.67 4.45
CA ILE A 89 -12.28 -18.04 4.98
C ILE A 89 -13.69 -18.56 4.82
N HIS A 90 -13.80 -19.85 4.57
CA HIS A 90 -15.03 -20.61 4.72
C HIS A 90 -14.84 -21.65 5.84
N LEU A 91 -15.74 -21.66 6.81
CA LEU A 91 -15.79 -22.63 7.90
C LEU A 91 -16.90 -23.66 7.62
N LYS A 92 -16.49 -24.87 7.24
CA LYS A 92 -17.43 -25.92 6.76
C LYS A 92 -18.47 -26.30 7.80
N ASN A 93 -18.02 -26.47 9.06
CA ASN A 93 -18.90 -26.89 10.15
C ASN A 93 -19.93 -25.83 10.54
N ALA A 94 -19.59 -24.57 10.40
CA ALA A 94 -20.48 -23.45 10.66
C ALA A 94 -21.30 -23.03 9.43
N GLY A 95 -20.91 -23.45 8.22
CA GLY A 95 -21.51 -22.99 6.96
C GLY A 95 -21.35 -21.49 6.72
N VAL A 96 -20.25 -20.91 7.20
CA VAL A 96 -20.05 -19.44 7.22
C VAL A 96 -18.81 -19.06 6.44
N THR A 97 -18.96 -18.02 5.61
CA THR A 97 -17.85 -17.38 4.88
C THR A 97 -17.67 -15.96 5.35
N ARG A 98 -16.42 -15.51 5.56
CA ARG A 98 -16.06 -14.15 5.93
C ARG A 98 -14.84 -13.68 5.15
N ILE A 99 -14.86 -12.42 4.73
CA ILE A 99 -13.66 -11.72 4.28
C ILE A 99 -12.76 -11.48 5.51
N LEU A 100 -11.46 -11.71 5.36
CA LEU A 100 -10.46 -11.52 6.42
C LEU A 100 -10.09 -10.03 6.60
N GLU A 101 -11.12 -9.24 6.76
CA GLU A 101 -11.09 -7.80 7.01
C GLU A 101 -12.11 -7.44 8.10
N GLY A 102 -11.88 -6.31 8.79
CA GLY A 102 -12.87 -5.66 9.63
C GLY A 102 -13.87 -4.83 8.81
N GLN A 103 -14.75 -4.11 9.51
CA GLN A 103 -15.79 -3.30 8.90
C GLN A 103 -15.19 -2.15 8.05
N LEU A 104 -15.78 -1.91 6.90
CA LEU A 104 -15.36 -0.85 6.00
C LEU A 104 -15.61 0.54 6.61
N PRO A 105 -14.69 1.49 6.41
CA PRO A 105 -14.93 2.89 6.72
C PRO A 105 -16.15 3.42 5.96
N LYS A 106 -16.98 4.22 6.63
CA LYS A 106 -18.21 4.77 6.04
C LYS A 106 -17.94 5.55 4.75
N HIS A 107 -16.84 6.29 4.68
CA HIS A 107 -16.49 7.06 3.49
C HIS A 107 -16.30 6.17 2.24
N LYS A 108 -15.83 4.93 2.37
CA LYS A 108 -15.69 4.00 1.24
C LYS A 108 -17.03 3.50 0.69
N THR A 109 -18.08 3.52 1.51
CA THR A 109 -19.40 3.02 1.10
C THR A 109 -20.31 4.10 0.54
N TYR A 110 -20.10 5.36 0.88
CA TYR A 110 -20.97 6.46 0.52
C TYR A 110 -20.37 7.49 -0.44
N THR A 111 -19.07 7.67 -0.41
CA THR A 111 -18.40 8.52 -1.40
C THR A 111 -17.98 7.64 -2.55
N GLY A 112 -18.65 7.78 -3.66
CA GLY A 112 -18.14 7.27 -4.93
C GLY A 112 -16.73 7.76 -5.14
N GLY A 113 -15.90 6.95 -5.74
CA GLY A 113 -14.47 7.12 -5.86
C GLY A 113 -14.01 8.54 -6.09
N LEU A 114 -12.86 8.80 -5.59
CA LEU A 114 -12.20 10.08 -5.69
C LEU A 114 -12.01 10.44 -7.16
N GLY A 115 -12.65 11.51 -7.60
CA GLY A 115 -12.48 12.09 -8.91
C GLY A 115 -13.64 11.93 -9.90
N PRO A 116 -13.60 12.69 -11.00
CA PRO A 116 -14.71 12.80 -11.96
C PRO A 116 -14.99 11.50 -12.76
N ARG A 117 -14.09 10.53 -12.73
CA ARG A 117 -14.25 9.22 -13.39
C ARG A 117 -15.19 8.28 -12.65
N PHE A 118 -15.48 8.56 -11.39
CA PHE A 118 -16.23 7.67 -10.50
C PHE A 118 -17.38 8.42 -9.85
N ALA A 119 -18.25 8.98 -10.66
CA ALA A 119 -19.50 9.59 -10.22
C ALA A 119 -20.49 8.55 -9.70
N SER A 120 -20.04 7.62 -8.88
CA SER A 120 -20.89 6.69 -8.17
C SER A 120 -21.46 7.40 -6.95
N HIS A 121 -22.75 7.36 -6.83
CA HIS A 121 -23.52 8.14 -5.86
C HIS A 121 -24.19 7.21 -4.86
N GLY A 122 -23.50 6.92 -3.79
CA GLY A 122 -24.18 6.49 -2.57
C GLY A 122 -24.27 5.00 -2.29
N ASN A 123 -23.99 4.09 -3.23
CA ASN A 123 -24.17 2.65 -3.00
C ASN A 123 -22.88 1.82 -3.10
N GLY A 124 -21.72 2.45 -2.90
CA GLY A 124 -20.43 1.82 -3.13
C GLY A 124 -20.14 1.67 -4.61
N LEU A 125 -18.95 1.13 -4.91
CA LEU A 125 -18.51 0.87 -6.29
C LEU A 125 -18.96 -0.53 -6.72
N SER A 126 -19.56 -0.65 -7.91
CA SER A 126 -19.85 -1.96 -8.50
C SER A 126 -18.56 -2.78 -8.69
N GLY A 127 -18.65 -4.09 -8.56
CA GLY A 127 -17.50 -4.98 -8.70
C GLY A 127 -16.55 -5.03 -7.49
N ARG A 128 -16.83 -4.27 -6.44
CA ARG A 128 -16.05 -4.31 -5.19
C ARG A 128 -16.62 -5.31 -4.20
N ASN A 129 -15.76 -5.85 -3.34
CA ASN A 129 -16.13 -6.78 -2.28
C ASN A 129 -16.84 -6.12 -1.08
N TYR A 130 -17.24 -4.86 -1.17
CA TYR A 130 -17.72 -4.05 -0.07
C TYR A 130 -19.00 -4.57 0.59
N GLY A 131 -19.87 -5.24 -0.16
CA GLY A 131 -21.09 -5.88 0.35
C GLY A 131 -20.89 -7.26 0.97
N LEU A 132 -19.68 -7.84 0.92
CA LEU A 132 -19.42 -9.17 1.47
C LEU A 132 -19.23 -9.15 2.99
N PRO A 133 -19.66 -10.20 3.71
CA PRO A 133 -19.59 -10.25 5.17
C PRO A 133 -18.13 -10.26 5.67
N ARG A 134 -17.87 -9.47 6.70
CA ARG A 134 -16.56 -9.27 7.35
C ARG A 134 -16.62 -9.59 8.83
N PHE A 135 -15.46 -9.60 9.48
CA PHE A 135 -15.37 -9.70 10.92
C PHE A 135 -15.94 -8.43 11.59
N SER A 136 -16.62 -8.61 12.71
CA SER A 136 -17.28 -7.52 13.44
C SER A 136 -16.30 -6.62 14.18
N GLU A 137 -15.19 -7.18 14.69
CA GLU A 137 -14.17 -6.48 15.47
C GLU A 137 -12.83 -6.52 14.76
N CYS A 138 -12.12 -5.40 14.81
CA CYS A 138 -10.81 -5.22 14.20
C CYS A 138 -9.94 -4.29 15.06
N SER A 139 -8.68 -4.69 15.27
CA SER A 139 -7.64 -3.85 15.89
C SER A 139 -6.39 -3.87 15.02
N PHE A 140 -5.78 -2.71 14.80
CA PHE A 140 -4.57 -2.55 14.00
C PHE A 140 -3.39 -2.15 14.88
N PHE A 141 -2.24 -2.80 14.70
CA PHE A 141 -0.98 -2.55 15.41
C PHE A 141 0.11 -2.17 14.43
N ALA A 142 0.63 -0.96 14.53
CA ALA A 142 1.80 -0.53 13.78
C ALA A 142 3.08 -0.85 14.57
N ARG A 143 3.98 -1.62 13.99
CA ARG A 143 5.31 -1.95 14.52
C ARG A 143 6.31 -2.01 13.38
N PHE A 144 6.54 -0.87 12.74
CA PHE A 144 7.36 -0.80 11.53
C PHE A 144 8.64 -1.66 11.62
N PRO A 145 8.96 -2.46 10.59
CA PRO A 145 8.31 -2.61 9.29
C PRO A 145 7.15 -3.64 9.26
N PHE A 146 6.58 -3.98 10.40
CA PHE A 146 5.45 -4.89 10.54
C PHE A 146 4.17 -4.12 10.85
N ALA A 147 3.07 -4.56 10.25
CA ALA A 147 1.72 -4.21 10.66
C ALA A 147 0.96 -5.48 11.02
N ARG A 148 0.21 -5.46 12.11
CA ARG A 148 -0.60 -6.61 12.54
C ARG A 148 -2.05 -6.18 12.75
N ILE A 149 -2.95 -7.00 12.25
CA ILE A 149 -4.39 -6.83 12.42
C ILE A 149 -4.93 -8.04 13.17
N GLU A 150 -5.74 -7.82 14.17
CA GLU A 150 -6.50 -8.85 14.86
C GLU A 150 -7.96 -8.73 14.47
N LEU A 151 -8.56 -9.85 14.04
CA LEU A 151 -9.92 -9.95 13.61
C LEU A 151 -10.67 -10.91 14.54
N ARG A 152 -11.79 -10.44 15.08
CA ARG A 152 -12.65 -11.20 16.00
C ARG A 152 -14.11 -11.06 15.59
N ASP A 153 -14.86 -12.10 15.80
CA ASP A 153 -16.29 -12.13 15.62
C ASP A 153 -16.85 -13.13 16.65
N GLU A 154 -17.80 -12.69 17.48
CA GLU A 154 -18.34 -13.53 18.55
C GLU A 154 -19.11 -14.75 18.00
N ASP A 155 -19.65 -14.61 16.79
CA ASP A 155 -20.39 -15.69 16.11
C ASP A 155 -19.48 -16.72 15.44
N LEU A 156 -18.16 -16.50 15.43
CA LEU A 156 -17.21 -17.38 14.73
C LEU A 156 -16.34 -18.18 15.70
N PRO A 157 -16.16 -19.50 15.42
CA PRO A 157 -15.28 -20.37 16.21
C PRO A 157 -13.78 -20.15 15.91
N VAL A 158 -13.43 -19.19 15.01
CA VAL A 158 -12.07 -18.90 14.58
C VAL A 158 -11.77 -17.41 14.71
N ARG A 159 -10.64 -17.08 15.32
CA ARG A 159 -10.03 -15.75 15.27
C ARG A 159 -8.97 -15.73 14.17
N ALA A 160 -8.80 -14.57 13.55
CA ALA A 160 -7.76 -14.39 12.54
C ALA A 160 -6.81 -13.25 12.91
N THR A 161 -5.55 -13.40 12.51
CA THR A 161 -4.55 -12.35 12.57
C THR A 161 -3.95 -12.20 11.18
N VAL A 162 -3.78 -10.95 10.72
CA VAL A 162 -3.09 -10.64 9.48
C VAL A 162 -1.83 -9.86 9.82
N GLU A 163 -0.67 -10.35 9.39
CA GLU A 163 0.59 -9.61 9.53
C GLU A 163 1.12 -9.23 8.16
N GLY A 164 1.24 -7.93 7.91
CA GLY A 164 1.89 -7.36 6.74
C GLY A 164 3.36 -7.08 7.00
N PHE A 165 4.22 -7.42 6.03
CA PHE A 165 5.66 -7.30 6.15
C PHE A 165 6.33 -7.07 4.80
N SER A 166 7.37 -6.23 4.80
CA SER A 166 8.41 -6.18 3.77
C SER A 166 9.76 -5.85 4.43
N PRO A 167 10.91 -6.33 3.89
CA PRO A 167 12.21 -6.21 4.56
C PRO A 167 12.61 -4.76 4.83
N PHE A 168 13.14 -4.52 6.03
CA PHE A 168 13.76 -3.26 6.40
C PHE A 168 14.86 -3.54 7.43
N VAL A 169 16.08 -3.57 6.95
CA VAL A 169 17.28 -3.86 7.76
C VAL A 169 18.21 -2.66 7.63
N PRO A 170 18.45 -1.90 8.70
CA PRO A 170 19.41 -0.78 8.67
C PRO A 170 20.77 -1.20 8.12
N GLY A 171 21.33 -0.41 7.22
CA GLY A 171 22.60 -0.71 6.53
C GLY A 171 22.49 -1.66 5.35
N ASP A 172 21.34 -2.30 5.13
CA ASP A 172 21.09 -3.20 4.01
C ASP A 172 20.08 -2.60 3.03
N ALA A 173 20.53 -1.64 2.23
CA ALA A 173 19.68 -1.00 1.23
C ALA A 173 19.28 -1.93 0.09
N PHE A 174 20.03 -3.02 -0.16
CA PHE A 174 19.68 -4.02 -1.16
C PHE A 174 18.34 -4.67 -0.81
N ASN A 175 18.28 -5.30 0.34
CA ASN A 175 17.10 -6.02 0.79
C ASN A 175 15.93 -5.10 1.17
N ALA A 176 16.21 -3.88 1.62
CA ALA A 176 15.18 -2.88 1.90
C ALA A 176 14.53 -2.29 0.61
N SER A 177 15.10 -2.55 -0.58
CA SER A 177 14.61 -2.07 -1.89
C SER A 177 14.01 -3.18 -2.78
N LEU A 178 13.68 -4.33 -2.23
CA LEU A 178 13.07 -5.42 -3.00
C LEU A 178 11.62 -5.07 -3.40
N PRO A 179 11.19 -5.34 -4.65
CA PRO A 179 9.81 -5.19 -5.10
C PRO A 179 8.94 -6.34 -4.54
N PHE A 180 8.74 -6.32 -3.23
CA PHE A 180 8.20 -7.45 -2.49
C PHE A 180 7.43 -7.02 -1.23
N GLY A 181 6.35 -7.74 -0.95
CA GLY A 181 5.64 -7.71 0.32
C GLY A 181 5.04 -9.07 0.66
N SER A 182 4.76 -9.33 1.93
CA SER A 182 4.07 -10.53 2.37
C SER A 182 2.95 -10.25 3.34
N LEU A 183 1.95 -11.12 3.30
CA LEU A 183 0.81 -11.14 4.21
C LEU A 183 0.72 -12.53 4.85
N ALA A 184 0.83 -12.61 6.16
CA ALA A 184 0.70 -13.85 6.90
C ALA A 184 -0.68 -13.89 7.60
N TYR A 185 -1.53 -14.81 7.20
CA TYR A 185 -2.85 -15.05 7.77
C TYR A 185 -2.79 -16.20 8.76
N THR A 186 -2.92 -15.89 10.05
CA THR A 186 -2.95 -16.88 11.12
C THR A 186 -4.38 -17.09 11.58
N LEU A 187 -4.88 -18.30 11.42
CA LEU A 187 -6.22 -18.75 11.84
C LEU A 187 -6.07 -19.56 13.14
N LYS A 188 -6.80 -19.18 14.18
CA LYS A 188 -6.80 -19.88 15.47
C LYS A 188 -8.19 -20.35 15.82
N ASN A 189 -8.35 -21.66 16.03
CA ASN A 189 -9.58 -22.24 16.57
C ASN A 189 -9.75 -21.87 18.05
N VAL A 190 -10.83 -21.18 18.39
CA VAL A 190 -11.16 -20.77 19.76
C VAL A 190 -12.35 -21.55 20.34
N SER A 191 -12.82 -22.57 19.63
CA SER A 191 -13.91 -23.45 20.06
C SER A 191 -13.39 -24.78 20.60
N GLU A 192 -14.30 -25.57 21.18
CA GLU A 192 -14.03 -26.92 21.74
C GLU A 192 -14.12 -28.03 20.68
N THR A 193 -14.42 -27.70 19.41
CA THR A 193 -14.56 -28.69 18.32
C THR A 193 -13.55 -28.42 17.20
N VAL A 194 -13.23 -29.48 16.43
CA VAL A 194 -12.41 -29.33 15.24
C VAL A 194 -13.11 -28.42 14.24
N GLN A 195 -12.36 -27.51 13.64
CA GLN A 195 -12.84 -26.60 12.60
C GLN A 195 -12.17 -26.91 11.27
N ASP A 196 -12.96 -27.40 10.34
CA ASP A 196 -12.55 -27.60 8.94
C ASP A 196 -12.95 -26.41 8.08
N GLY A 197 -12.09 -26.01 7.17
CA GLY A 197 -12.37 -24.86 6.31
C GLY A 197 -11.47 -24.75 5.11
N VAL A 198 -11.64 -23.68 4.40
CA VAL A 198 -10.79 -23.28 3.26
C VAL A 198 -10.45 -21.79 3.40
N PHE A 199 -9.18 -21.50 3.31
CA PHE A 199 -8.67 -20.15 3.14
C PHE A 199 -8.61 -19.81 1.65
N TYR A 200 -8.95 -18.58 1.28
CA TYR A 200 -8.88 -18.06 -0.07
C TYR A 200 -8.11 -16.76 -0.11
N PHE A 201 -7.27 -16.59 -1.13
CA PHE A 201 -6.71 -15.30 -1.51
C PHE A 201 -7.06 -15.04 -2.95
N ASN A 202 -7.76 -13.93 -3.20
CA ASN A 202 -8.36 -13.60 -4.48
C ASN A 202 -7.80 -12.28 -4.99
N ALA A 203 -7.48 -12.21 -6.27
CA ALA A 203 -7.12 -10.97 -6.93
C ALA A 203 -7.79 -10.85 -8.30
N TYR A 204 -8.46 -9.72 -8.54
CA TYR A 204 -8.86 -9.30 -9.89
C TYR A 204 -7.61 -8.92 -10.68
N ASN A 205 -7.63 -9.20 -11.98
CA ASN A 205 -6.59 -8.72 -12.88
C ASN A 205 -6.74 -7.20 -13.08
N PHE A 206 -6.01 -6.44 -12.28
CA PHE A 206 -6.07 -4.98 -12.23
C PHE A 206 -5.04 -4.29 -13.14
N ILE A 207 -4.11 -5.04 -13.70
CA ILE A 207 -3.02 -4.46 -14.50
C ILE A 207 -3.46 -4.02 -15.89
N LYS A 208 -4.67 -4.39 -16.30
CA LYS A 208 -5.26 -3.99 -17.56
C LYS A 208 -5.67 -2.53 -17.52
N LYS A 209 -4.97 -1.67 -18.27
CA LYS A 209 -5.30 -0.24 -18.38
C LYS A 209 -6.47 0.01 -19.34
N ASP A 210 -6.51 -0.69 -20.48
CA ASP A 210 -7.57 -0.59 -21.48
C ASP A 210 -7.68 -1.88 -22.30
N ASP A 211 -8.61 -1.93 -23.26
CA ASP A 211 -8.84 -3.11 -24.09
C ASP A 211 -7.80 -3.32 -25.19
N SER A 212 -6.94 -2.35 -25.47
CA SER A 212 -5.88 -2.45 -26.47
C SER A 212 -4.67 -3.25 -25.95
N VAL A 213 -4.49 -3.31 -24.63
CA VAL A 213 -3.36 -3.99 -23.99
C VAL A 213 -3.74 -5.42 -23.63
N LYS A 214 -2.95 -6.37 -24.10
CA LYS A 214 -3.11 -7.78 -23.76
C LYS A 214 -2.52 -8.07 -22.41
N THR A 215 -3.35 -8.57 -21.49
CA THR A 215 -2.90 -9.08 -20.20
C THR A 215 -3.18 -10.57 -20.12
N ARG A 216 -2.35 -11.30 -19.38
CA ARG A 216 -2.53 -12.73 -19.12
C ARG A 216 -2.61 -13.00 -17.64
N VAL A 217 -3.35 -14.03 -17.27
CA VAL A 217 -3.33 -14.62 -15.96
C VAL A 217 -2.76 -16.02 -16.10
N GLU A 218 -1.54 -16.21 -15.62
CA GLU A 218 -0.85 -17.47 -15.71
C GLU A 218 -0.85 -18.19 -14.36
N ARG A 219 -0.89 -19.52 -14.43
CA ARG A 219 -0.81 -20.35 -13.23
C ARG A 219 0.65 -20.59 -12.87
N LEU A 220 1.01 -20.28 -11.63
CA LEU A 220 2.24 -20.70 -10.99
C LEU A 220 1.99 -22.01 -10.20
N ARG A 221 3.06 -22.63 -9.70
CA ARG A 221 2.96 -23.88 -8.91
C ARG A 221 1.99 -23.78 -7.72
N ASN A 222 2.09 -22.72 -6.94
CA ASN A 222 1.27 -22.46 -5.76
C ASN A 222 0.73 -21.02 -5.79
N GLY A 223 0.37 -20.50 -6.94
CA GLY A 223 -0.05 -19.13 -7.13
C GLY A 223 -0.40 -18.78 -8.56
N PHE A 224 -0.45 -17.51 -8.85
CA PHE A 224 -0.75 -16.99 -10.19
C PHE A 224 0.07 -15.72 -10.47
N GLU A 225 0.26 -15.46 -11.74
CA GLU A 225 0.91 -14.28 -12.29
C GLU A 225 -0.09 -13.47 -13.12
N PHE A 226 -0.11 -12.17 -12.93
CA PHE A 226 -0.67 -11.22 -13.89
C PHE A 226 0.47 -10.64 -14.71
N CYS A 227 0.39 -10.76 -16.02
CA CYS A 227 1.40 -10.29 -16.93
C CYS A 227 0.77 -9.34 -17.95
N GLN A 228 1.36 -8.16 -18.09
CA GLN A 228 1.11 -7.24 -19.19
C GLN A 228 2.33 -7.26 -20.11
N GLU A 229 2.18 -7.92 -21.26
CA GLU A 229 3.19 -7.88 -22.30
C GLU A 229 3.00 -6.62 -23.15
N ALA A 230 4.09 -5.93 -23.36
CA ALA A 230 4.14 -4.77 -24.22
C ALA A 230 5.39 -4.86 -25.10
N GLU A 231 5.55 -3.92 -26.03
CA GLU A 231 6.76 -3.80 -26.83
C GLU A 231 8.01 -3.75 -25.97
N PRO A 232 9.16 -4.24 -26.46
CA PRO A 232 10.41 -4.20 -25.73
C PRO A 232 10.73 -2.80 -25.19
N GLN A 233 11.10 -2.72 -23.92
CA GLN A 233 11.42 -1.49 -23.20
C GLN A 233 10.24 -0.51 -22.99
N SER A 234 9.01 -0.95 -23.26
CA SER A 234 7.81 -0.18 -22.98
C SER A 234 7.60 0.00 -21.46
N PRO A 235 7.17 1.18 -21.01
CA PRO A 235 6.76 1.41 -19.62
C PRO A 235 5.51 0.62 -19.22
N ASP A 236 4.83 0.01 -20.19
CA ASP A 236 3.66 -0.84 -19.96
C ASP A 236 4.02 -2.29 -19.61
N GLN A 237 5.30 -2.68 -19.70
CA GLN A 237 5.73 -4.00 -19.24
C GLN A 237 5.58 -4.13 -17.73
N PHE A 238 4.74 -5.06 -17.30
CA PHE A 238 4.45 -5.26 -15.88
C PHE A 238 4.10 -6.71 -15.56
N TRP A 239 4.68 -7.23 -14.49
CA TRP A 239 4.40 -8.55 -13.92
C TRP A 239 4.06 -8.40 -12.44
N PHE A 240 3.05 -9.15 -12.01
CA PHE A 240 2.57 -9.17 -10.63
C PHE A 240 2.25 -10.59 -10.21
N ASP A 241 3.05 -11.12 -9.29
CA ASP A 241 2.93 -12.50 -8.81
C ASP A 241 2.33 -12.54 -7.41
N VAL A 242 1.45 -13.50 -7.22
CA VAL A 242 0.88 -13.87 -5.92
C VAL A 242 1.05 -15.36 -5.73
N PHE A 243 1.72 -15.77 -4.66
CA PHE A 243 1.97 -17.18 -4.39
C PHE A 243 2.11 -17.48 -2.89
N THR A 244 2.11 -18.76 -2.55
CA THR A 244 2.34 -19.27 -1.18
C THR A 244 3.46 -20.30 -1.17
N ASP A 245 4.15 -20.43 -0.06
CA ASP A 245 5.20 -21.44 0.16
C ASP A 245 4.63 -22.85 0.48
N GLY A 246 3.35 -22.92 0.84
CA GLY A 246 2.63 -24.16 1.10
C GLY A 246 1.90 -24.72 -0.12
N SER A 247 1.43 -25.97 0.01
CA SER A 247 0.54 -26.57 -0.99
C SER A 247 -0.79 -25.82 -1.07
N ALA A 248 -1.21 -25.47 -2.28
CA ALA A 248 -2.45 -24.76 -2.55
C ALA A 248 -3.07 -25.24 -3.86
N HIS A 249 -4.39 -25.08 -3.96
CA HIS A 249 -5.07 -25.13 -5.25
C HIS A 249 -5.11 -23.74 -5.86
N VAL A 250 -4.99 -23.68 -7.17
CA VAL A 250 -4.93 -22.42 -7.93
C VAL A 250 -6.00 -22.42 -9.03
N ASP A 251 -6.86 -21.41 -9.01
CA ASP A 251 -7.87 -21.17 -10.03
C ASP A 251 -7.56 -19.86 -10.78
N THR A 252 -7.18 -19.97 -12.04
CA THR A 252 -6.98 -18.84 -12.97
C THR A 252 -8.07 -18.73 -14.03
N ALA A 253 -9.12 -19.54 -13.94
CA ALA A 253 -10.22 -19.60 -14.89
C ALA A 253 -11.49 -18.93 -14.35
N TRP A 254 -11.34 -17.69 -13.88
CA TRP A 254 -12.49 -16.95 -13.35
C TRP A 254 -13.55 -16.73 -14.43
N TYR A 255 -14.83 -16.85 -13.99
CA TYR A 255 -15.97 -16.54 -14.85
C TYR A 255 -15.89 -15.11 -15.37
N ARG A 256 -16.16 -14.95 -16.66
CA ARG A 256 -16.23 -13.66 -17.33
C ARG A 256 -17.50 -13.58 -18.18
N GLY A 257 -18.50 -12.90 -17.64
CA GLY A 257 -19.75 -12.58 -18.36
C GLY A 257 -19.72 -11.15 -18.91
N ASN A 258 -20.50 -10.90 -19.96
CA ASN A 258 -20.57 -9.56 -20.57
C ASN A 258 -21.24 -8.52 -19.66
N TRP A 259 -22.19 -8.96 -18.82
CA TRP A 259 -23.03 -8.10 -17.99
C TRP A 259 -22.91 -8.41 -16.50
N PHE A 260 -22.24 -9.49 -16.12
CA PHE A 260 -22.15 -9.93 -14.75
C PHE A 260 -20.73 -9.82 -14.25
N ASP A 261 -20.63 -9.30 -13.03
CA ASP A 261 -19.42 -9.28 -12.24
C ASP A 261 -18.98 -10.73 -11.90
N ALA A 262 -17.68 -10.99 -11.94
CA ALA A 262 -17.11 -12.26 -11.52
C ALA A 262 -17.30 -12.54 -10.01
N LEU A 263 -17.49 -11.49 -9.21
CA LEU A 263 -17.58 -11.57 -7.76
C LEU A 263 -18.72 -12.49 -7.25
N PRO A 264 -19.94 -12.44 -7.77
CA PRO A 264 -20.99 -13.38 -7.35
C PRO A 264 -20.65 -14.85 -7.64
N ALA A 265 -20.02 -15.15 -8.77
CA ALA A 265 -19.59 -16.50 -9.09
C ALA A 265 -18.47 -16.98 -8.15
N LEU A 266 -17.49 -16.12 -7.89
CA LEU A 266 -16.41 -16.37 -6.93
C LEU A 266 -16.97 -16.57 -5.51
N TRP A 267 -17.93 -15.73 -5.11
CA TRP A 267 -18.58 -15.85 -3.79
C TRP A 267 -19.29 -17.19 -3.64
N ASN A 268 -19.97 -17.68 -4.67
CA ASN A 268 -20.62 -18.98 -4.64
C ASN A 268 -19.60 -20.12 -4.43
N VAL A 269 -18.46 -20.09 -5.10
CA VAL A 269 -17.37 -21.06 -4.92
C VAL A 269 -16.84 -21.00 -3.47
N MET A 270 -16.55 -19.80 -2.98
CA MET A 270 -16.05 -19.64 -1.60
C MET A 270 -17.08 -20.06 -0.55
N SER A 271 -18.36 -19.70 -0.73
CA SER A 271 -19.43 -20.04 0.22
C SER A 271 -19.82 -21.52 0.21
N ALA A 272 -19.52 -22.22 -0.85
CA ALA A 272 -19.61 -23.68 -0.93
C ALA A 272 -18.40 -24.40 -0.30
N GLY A 273 -17.33 -23.66 0.04
CA GLY A 273 -16.09 -24.25 0.55
C GLY A 273 -15.35 -25.09 -0.50
N GLU A 274 -15.54 -24.76 -1.77
CA GLU A 274 -14.89 -25.46 -2.87
C GLU A 274 -13.43 -25.03 -3.05
N SER A 275 -12.60 -25.99 -3.46
CA SER A 275 -11.17 -25.79 -3.69
C SER A 275 -10.78 -26.69 -4.86
N ALA A 276 -10.40 -26.08 -5.97
CA ALA A 276 -10.07 -26.80 -7.18
C ALA A 276 -8.99 -26.09 -8.00
N ASP A 277 -8.21 -26.88 -8.70
CA ASP A 277 -7.26 -26.41 -9.69
C ASP A 277 -7.98 -26.17 -11.02
N LYS A 278 -7.95 -24.93 -11.50
CA LYS A 278 -8.49 -24.57 -12.80
C LYS A 278 -7.52 -23.66 -13.53
N THR A 279 -7.28 -23.95 -14.79
CA THR A 279 -6.41 -23.13 -15.65
C THR A 279 -7.22 -22.55 -16.79
N HIS A 280 -7.08 -21.27 -17.01
CA HIS A 280 -7.70 -20.58 -18.13
C HIS A 280 -7.13 -21.09 -19.46
N THR A 281 -7.99 -21.45 -20.40
CA THR A 281 -7.60 -22.03 -21.71
C THR A 281 -8.25 -21.32 -22.90
N GLY A 282 -8.99 -20.25 -22.69
CA GLY A 282 -9.73 -19.55 -23.75
C GLY A 282 -9.00 -18.33 -24.29
N ASP A 283 -9.46 -17.84 -25.46
CA ASP A 283 -8.93 -16.62 -26.09
C ASP A 283 -9.28 -15.33 -25.33
N ARG A 284 -10.29 -15.39 -24.44
CA ARG A 284 -10.66 -14.26 -23.58
C ARG A 284 -9.76 -14.23 -22.36
N GLN A 285 -9.34 -13.03 -21.99
CA GLN A 285 -8.50 -12.85 -20.79
C GLN A 285 -9.26 -13.28 -19.52
N SER A 286 -8.59 -13.98 -18.61
CA SER A 286 -9.14 -14.27 -17.29
C SER A 286 -9.36 -13.00 -16.48
N GLY A 287 -10.41 -12.99 -15.67
CA GLY A 287 -10.74 -11.88 -14.79
C GLY A 287 -9.87 -11.78 -13.52
N GLY A 288 -9.13 -12.85 -13.18
CA GLY A 288 -8.34 -12.87 -11.94
C GLY A 288 -7.79 -14.25 -11.59
N GLY A 289 -7.25 -14.35 -10.39
CA GLY A 289 -6.70 -15.58 -9.82
C GLY A 289 -7.11 -15.78 -8.36
N THR A 290 -7.23 -17.05 -7.96
CA THR A 290 -7.52 -17.48 -6.59
C THR A 290 -6.52 -18.53 -6.15
N ILE A 291 -5.97 -18.34 -4.96
CA ILE A 291 -5.26 -19.38 -4.20
C ILE A 291 -6.23 -19.89 -3.15
N SER A 292 -6.43 -21.21 -3.04
CA SER A 292 -7.23 -21.82 -1.98
C SER A 292 -6.44 -22.88 -1.22
N VAL A 293 -6.52 -22.81 0.12
CA VAL A 293 -5.79 -23.68 1.02
C VAL A 293 -6.77 -24.31 2.02
N PRO A 294 -7.12 -25.60 1.85
CA PRO A 294 -7.90 -26.31 2.84
C PRO A 294 -7.15 -26.43 4.18
N PHE A 295 -7.89 -26.34 5.28
CA PHE A 295 -7.33 -26.49 6.62
C PHE A 295 -8.27 -27.27 7.55
N SER A 296 -7.66 -27.86 8.59
CA SER A 296 -8.33 -28.46 9.72
C SER A 296 -7.60 -28.01 10.99
N LEU A 297 -8.34 -27.50 11.99
CA LEU A 297 -7.79 -26.97 13.23
C LEU A 297 -8.45 -27.64 14.42
N ARG A 298 -7.66 -28.31 15.27
CA ARG A 298 -8.11 -28.83 16.57
C ARG A 298 -8.43 -27.67 17.53
N PRO A 299 -9.16 -27.93 18.64
CA PRO A 299 -9.35 -26.92 19.68
C PRO A 299 -8.02 -26.27 20.12
N GLY A 300 -7.95 -24.95 20.12
CA GLY A 300 -6.77 -24.18 20.47
C GLY A 300 -5.65 -24.14 19.40
N GLU A 301 -5.73 -24.97 18.37
CA GLU A 301 -4.72 -25.02 17.29
C GLU A 301 -4.77 -23.76 16.42
N GLN A 302 -3.60 -23.39 15.90
CA GLN A 302 -3.47 -22.31 14.93
C GLN A 302 -2.66 -22.74 13.72
N ARG A 303 -2.97 -22.15 12.56
CA ARG A 303 -2.24 -22.33 11.32
C ARG A 303 -1.99 -20.99 10.65
N THR A 304 -0.78 -20.77 10.17
CA THR A 304 -0.41 -19.60 9.37
C THR A 304 -0.30 -19.98 7.91
N ILE A 305 -0.94 -19.20 7.05
CA ILE A 305 -0.84 -19.27 5.59
C ILE A 305 -0.22 -17.95 5.15
N ARG A 306 0.91 -18.03 4.47
CA ARG A 306 1.62 -16.83 4.00
C ARG A 306 1.41 -16.65 2.52
N ILE A 307 1.08 -15.42 2.15
CA ILE A 307 0.98 -14.96 0.77
C ILE A 307 2.17 -14.04 0.51
N TYR A 308 2.89 -14.32 -0.55
CA TYR A 308 3.96 -13.51 -1.10
C TYR A 308 3.42 -12.75 -2.29
N ILE A 309 3.75 -11.47 -2.36
CA ILE A 309 3.38 -10.57 -3.44
C ILE A 309 4.65 -9.94 -3.96
N THR A 310 4.96 -10.14 -5.23
CA THR A 310 6.12 -9.57 -5.91
C THR A 310 5.66 -8.88 -7.19
N TRP A 311 6.44 -7.92 -7.65
CA TRP A 311 6.15 -7.22 -8.90
C TRP A 311 7.43 -6.87 -9.64
N TYR A 312 7.29 -6.59 -10.93
CA TYR A 312 8.40 -6.23 -11.78
C TYR A 312 7.94 -5.30 -12.88
N ALA A 313 8.31 -4.01 -12.79
CA ALA A 313 8.06 -2.95 -13.77
C ALA A 313 9.40 -2.33 -14.17
N PRO A 314 10.16 -2.96 -15.09
CA PRO A 314 11.55 -2.64 -15.35
C PRO A 314 11.79 -1.33 -16.09
N PHE A 315 10.73 -0.76 -16.69
CA PHE A 315 10.80 0.46 -17.50
C PHE A 315 9.78 1.48 -17.02
N SER A 316 10.02 2.74 -17.31
CA SER A 316 9.06 3.83 -17.08
C SER A 316 9.20 4.90 -18.17
N ASP A 317 8.19 5.73 -18.30
CA ASP A 317 8.21 6.96 -19.09
C ASP A 317 8.63 8.18 -18.27
N LEU A 318 8.98 7.96 -16.99
CA LEU A 318 9.25 9.04 -16.06
C LEU A 318 10.59 9.71 -16.38
N ARG A 319 10.52 11.02 -16.55
CA ARG A 319 11.66 11.88 -16.78
C ARG A 319 11.42 13.26 -16.16
N VAL A 320 12.42 13.80 -15.51
CA VAL A 320 12.45 15.16 -14.97
C VAL A 320 13.77 15.78 -15.41
N ALA A 321 13.81 16.29 -16.64
CA ALA A 321 14.99 16.87 -17.25
C ALA A 321 14.56 17.74 -18.44
N PRO A 322 15.42 18.65 -18.96
CA PRO A 322 15.15 19.43 -20.16
C PRO A 322 14.75 18.53 -21.34
N GLU A 323 13.98 19.08 -22.27
CA GLU A 323 13.70 18.43 -23.54
C GLU A 323 14.98 18.21 -24.32
N THR A 324 15.07 17.10 -25.05
CA THR A 324 16.20 16.75 -25.90
C THR A 324 15.75 16.45 -27.31
N ASP A 325 16.60 16.76 -28.29
CA ASP A 325 16.37 16.36 -29.69
C ASP A 325 16.61 14.86 -29.85
N GLY A 326 15.53 14.07 -29.85
CA GLY A 326 15.58 12.61 -30.03
C GLY A 326 15.11 11.81 -28.83
N PRO A 327 15.28 10.47 -28.86
CA PRO A 327 14.88 9.60 -27.75
C PRO A 327 15.62 9.96 -26.46
N ALA A 328 14.86 10.35 -25.44
CA ALA A 328 15.40 10.74 -24.16
C ALA A 328 15.47 9.54 -23.22
N GLU A 329 16.54 9.45 -22.45
CA GLU A 329 16.65 8.46 -21.38
C GLU A 329 15.58 8.72 -20.32
N THR A 330 14.94 7.64 -19.84
CA THR A 330 13.92 7.66 -18.80
C THR A 330 14.40 6.92 -17.55
N TYR A 331 13.73 7.17 -16.46
CA TYR A 331 14.01 6.48 -15.21
C TYR A 331 13.80 4.97 -15.33
N ARG A 332 14.70 4.22 -14.70
CA ARG A 332 14.56 2.77 -14.47
C ARG A 332 14.77 2.45 -13.00
N PRO A 333 13.93 1.59 -12.40
CA PRO A 333 14.06 1.25 -10.98
C PRO A 333 15.32 0.40 -10.73
N TRP A 334 15.93 0.60 -9.59
CA TRP A 334 17.14 -0.08 -9.17
C TRP A 334 17.05 -1.61 -9.31
N TYR A 335 15.93 -2.20 -8.90
CA TYR A 335 15.76 -3.65 -8.93
C TYR A 335 15.81 -4.24 -10.36
N SER A 336 15.53 -3.44 -11.39
CA SER A 336 15.64 -3.88 -12.79
C SER A 336 17.08 -4.09 -13.26
N ALA A 337 18.06 -3.56 -12.53
CA ALA A 337 19.46 -3.84 -12.75
C ALA A 337 19.98 -5.03 -11.90
N GLN A 338 19.21 -5.49 -10.93
CA GLN A 338 19.57 -6.58 -10.03
C GLN A 338 18.92 -7.90 -10.43
N PHE A 339 17.73 -7.85 -11.02
CA PHE A 339 16.94 -9.00 -11.42
C PHE A 339 16.52 -8.87 -12.88
N ALA A 340 16.57 -9.95 -13.63
CA ALA A 340 16.15 -9.97 -15.03
C ALA A 340 14.64 -10.21 -15.18
N SER A 341 13.95 -10.67 -14.14
CA SER A 341 12.51 -10.99 -14.18
C SER A 341 11.89 -11.03 -12.78
N VAL A 342 10.55 -11.02 -12.72
CA VAL A 342 9.80 -11.27 -11.47
C VAL A 342 10.13 -12.64 -10.88
N ARG A 343 10.44 -13.64 -11.73
CA ARG A 343 10.80 -14.99 -11.28
C ARG A 343 12.09 -15.00 -10.46
N GLU A 344 13.10 -14.24 -10.86
CA GLU A 344 14.33 -14.10 -10.09
C GLU A 344 14.07 -13.41 -8.75
N VAL A 345 13.19 -12.42 -8.72
CA VAL A 345 12.72 -11.81 -7.46
C VAL A 345 12.07 -12.86 -6.56
N ASN A 346 11.19 -13.71 -7.11
CA ASN A 346 10.51 -14.78 -6.36
C ASN A 346 11.51 -15.76 -5.75
N GLU A 347 12.46 -16.22 -6.54
CA GLU A 347 13.51 -17.17 -6.11
C GLU A 347 14.35 -16.55 -4.99
N TYR A 348 14.80 -15.31 -5.16
CA TYR A 348 15.58 -14.59 -4.16
C TYR A 348 14.80 -14.44 -2.85
N VAL A 349 13.55 -13.99 -2.93
CA VAL A 349 12.69 -13.79 -1.76
C VAL A 349 12.48 -15.11 -1.01
N LEU A 350 12.12 -16.20 -1.70
CA LEU A 350 11.90 -17.50 -1.06
C LEU A 350 13.18 -18.02 -0.37
N GLN A 351 14.33 -17.85 -0.99
CA GLN A 351 15.60 -18.27 -0.45
C GLN A 351 15.99 -17.51 0.82
N HIS A 352 15.71 -16.20 0.87
CA HIS A 352 16.21 -15.32 1.94
C HIS A 352 15.15 -14.91 2.96
N PHE A 353 13.88 -15.25 2.73
CA PHE A 353 12.74 -14.77 3.53
C PHE A 353 12.95 -14.92 5.04
N ALA A 354 13.35 -16.10 5.49
CA ALA A 354 13.48 -16.39 6.92
C ALA A 354 14.50 -15.47 7.62
N GLU A 355 15.62 -15.22 6.97
CA GLU A 355 16.66 -14.34 7.51
C GLU A 355 16.25 -12.87 7.45
N LEU A 356 15.66 -12.42 6.33
CA LEU A 356 15.15 -11.04 6.17
C LEU A 356 14.05 -10.73 7.19
N TYR A 357 13.15 -11.68 7.41
CA TYR A 357 12.11 -11.56 8.43
C TYR A 357 12.70 -11.44 9.83
N LYS A 358 13.66 -12.31 10.17
CA LYS A 358 14.34 -12.33 11.48
C LYS A 358 15.10 -11.03 11.75
N GLN A 359 15.87 -10.52 10.78
CA GLN A 359 16.65 -9.30 10.91
C GLN A 359 15.74 -8.07 11.03
N SER A 360 14.70 -7.98 10.21
CA SER A 360 13.72 -6.91 10.30
C SER A 360 12.94 -6.95 11.61
N ARG A 361 12.66 -8.15 12.13
CA ARG A 361 12.03 -8.31 13.46
C ARG A 361 12.95 -7.83 14.57
N ALA A 362 14.23 -8.17 14.52
CA ALA A 362 15.22 -7.71 15.49
C ALA A 362 15.32 -6.18 15.50
N PHE A 363 15.29 -5.52 14.33
CA PHE A 363 15.24 -4.07 14.26
C PHE A 363 13.96 -3.51 14.91
N SER A 364 12.80 -4.05 14.56
CA SER A 364 11.52 -3.62 15.13
C SER A 364 11.49 -3.79 16.66
N ASP A 365 11.93 -4.95 17.14
CA ASP A 365 11.97 -5.24 18.58
C ASP A 365 12.93 -4.31 19.32
N CYS A 366 14.10 -4.03 18.75
CA CYS A 366 15.06 -3.07 19.29
C CYS A 366 14.44 -1.67 19.40
N LEU A 367 13.80 -1.18 18.34
CA LEU A 367 13.14 0.12 18.31
C LEU A 367 12.07 0.23 19.41
N PHE A 368 11.14 -0.72 19.46
CA PHE A 368 9.98 -0.66 20.35
C PHE A 368 10.24 -1.14 21.79
N SER A 369 11.40 -1.75 22.08
CA SER A 369 11.87 -2.04 23.43
C SER A 369 12.76 -0.95 24.04
N SER A 370 13.02 0.10 23.28
CA SER A 370 13.78 1.26 23.74
C SER A 370 13.08 1.96 24.90
N ASP A 371 13.84 2.64 25.76
CA ASP A 371 13.37 3.45 26.88
C ASP A 371 12.94 4.88 26.49
N LEU A 372 12.91 5.18 25.19
CA LEU A 372 12.40 6.45 24.68
C LEU A 372 10.90 6.61 25.00
N PRO A 373 10.44 7.86 25.17
CA PRO A 373 9.02 8.12 25.37
C PRO A 373 8.15 7.50 24.25
N PRO A 374 6.99 6.90 24.55
CA PRO A 374 6.13 6.24 23.57
C PRO A 374 5.72 7.14 22.39
N GLU A 375 5.53 8.44 22.64
CA GLU A 375 5.25 9.45 21.61
C GLU A 375 6.41 9.62 20.63
N VAL A 376 7.65 9.53 21.10
CA VAL A 376 8.86 9.61 20.25
C VAL A 376 8.96 8.35 19.39
N LEU A 377 8.76 7.18 19.99
CA LEU A 377 8.79 5.90 19.26
C LEU A 377 7.73 5.85 18.16
N GLU A 378 6.50 6.30 18.45
CA GLU A 378 5.43 6.34 17.44
C GLU A 378 5.75 7.33 16.32
N ALA A 379 6.26 8.52 16.63
CA ALA A 379 6.64 9.53 15.65
C ALA A 379 7.79 9.04 14.77
N VAL A 380 8.85 8.47 15.33
CA VAL A 380 9.98 7.91 14.59
C VAL A 380 9.51 6.77 13.68
N SER A 381 8.75 5.82 14.23
CA SER A 381 8.23 4.67 13.47
C SER A 381 7.35 5.10 12.29
N ALA A 382 6.50 6.12 12.49
CA ALA A 382 5.66 6.66 11.42
C ALA A 382 6.51 7.33 10.32
N ASN A 383 7.53 8.09 10.69
CA ASN A 383 8.43 8.73 9.73
C ASN A 383 9.28 7.74 8.92
N LEU A 384 9.69 6.61 9.51
CA LEU A 384 10.43 5.58 8.78
C LEU A 384 9.63 5.02 7.60
N SER A 385 8.30 5.00 7.69
CA SER A 385 7.43 4.50 6.62
C SER A 385 7.52 5.32 5.34
N ILE A 386 7.94 6.59 5.40
CA ILE A 386 8.13 7.47 4.24
C ILE A 386 9.15 6.87 3.27
N LEU A 387 10.19 6.21 3.76
CA LEU A 387 11.21 5.56 2.91
C LEU A 387 10.63 4.45 2.02
N LYS A 388 9.48 3.89 2.38
CA LYS A 388 8.73 2.89 1.59
C LYS A 388 7.52 3.47 0.87
N SER A 389 7.34 4.79 0.92
CA SER A 389 6.24 5.45 0.21
C SER A 389 6.52 5.53 -1.29
N PRO A 390 5.50 5.73 -2.12
CA PRO A 390 5.68 5.81 -3.56
C PRO A 390 6.34 7.12 -4.02
N THR A 391 6.66 8.03 -3.09
CA THR A 391 7.39 9.26 -3.38
C THR A 391 8.90 9.05 -3.47
N VAL A 392 9.40 7.88 -3.05
CA VAL A 392 10.81 7.52 -3.12
C VAL A 392 11.05 6.64 -4.34
N LEU A 393 12.06 7.00 -5.13
CA LEU A 393 12.59 6.20 -6.23
C LEU A 393 14.06 5.85 -5.95
N ARG A 394 14.52 4.74 -6.51
CA ARG A 394 15.94 4.35 -6.48
C ARG A 394 16.38 4.03 -7.89
N CYS A 395 17.39 4.75 -8.36
CA CYS A 395 17.92 4.63 -9.71
C CYS A 395 18.82 3.38 -9.86
N THR A 396 19.06 2.95 -11.09
CA THR A 396 19.89 1.76 -11.40
C THR A 396 21.32 1.85 -10.86
N ASP A 397 21.86 3.06 -10.69
CA ASP A 397 23.15 3.32 -10.07
C ASP A 397 23.13 3.25 -8.53
N GLY A 398 21.96 3.01 -7.94
CA GLY A 398 21.74 2.86 -6.50
C GLY A 398 21.38 4.13 -5.76
N ARG A 399 21.45 5.31 -6.41
CA ARG A 399 21.10 6.59 -5.79
C ARG A 399 19.59 6.74 -5.62
N ILE A 400 19.18 7.42 -4.57
CA ILE A 400 17.78 7.79 -4.32
C ILE A 400 17.44 9.09 -5.02
N TRP A 401 16.20 9.16 -5.50
CA TRP A 401 15.53 10.35 -5.96
C TRP A 401 14.09 10.36 -5.42
N GLY A 402 13.48 11.53 -5.22
CA GLY A 402 12.14 11.59 -4.66
C GLY A 402 11.37 12.85 -4.96
N TRP A 403 10.07 12.73 -4.72
CA TRP A 403 9.16 13.86 -4.61
C TRP A 403 9.05 14.34 -3.15
N GLU A 404 8.63 15.56 -2.94
CA GLU A 404 8.28 16.09 -1.60
C GLU A 404 7.01 15.42 -1.05
N GLY A 405 6.10 15.02 -1.94
CA GLY A 405 4.83 14.39 -1.64
C GLY A 405 4.20 13.82 -2.90
N CYS A 406 2.91 13.47 -2.83
CA CYS A 406 2.17 13.01 -4.00
C CYS A 406 0.72 13.49 -3.98
N PHE A 407 0.13 13.53 -5.17
CA PHE A 407 -1.30 13.54 -5.43
C PHE A 407 -1.80 12.11 -5.65
N ASP A 408 -3.00 11.96 -6.19
CA ASP A 408 -3.65 10.65 -6.31
C ASP A 408 -2.90 9.71 -7.27
N ASP A 409 -2.36 10.23 -8.38
CA ASP A 409 -1.73 9.46 -9.47
C ASP A 409 -0.37 10.00 -9.94
N TYR A 410 0.20 11.01 -9.26
CA TYR A 410 1.51 11.56 -9.59
C TYR A 410 2.23 12.17 -8.39
N GLY A 411 3.56 12.33 -8.51
CA GLY A 411 4.38 12.96 -7.48
C GLY A 411 4.28 14.48 -7.50
N CYS A 412 4.37 15.10 -6.33
CA CYS A 412 4.38 16.55 -6.15
C CYS A 412 5.79 17.05 -5.87
N CYS A 413 6.20 18.14 -6.54
CA CYS A 413 7.48 18.80 -6.29
C CYS A 413 8.67 17.83 -6.47
N PRO A 414 9.06 17.54 -7.73
CA PRO A 414 10.11 16.56 -8.06
C PRO A 414 11.51 17.06 -7.69
N GLY A 415 12.47 16.15 -7.68
CA GLY A 415 13.89 16.50 -7.70
C GLY A 415 14.61 16.36 -6.37
N THR A 416 14.12 15.59 -5.43
CA THR A 416 14.78 15.38 -4.10
C THR A 416 15.11 16.74 -3.45
N CYS A 417 14.10 17.61 -3.39
CA CYS A 417 14.24 18.98 -2.94
C CYS A 417 14.98 19.07 -1.60
N THR A 418 16.11 19.77 -1.56
CA THR A 418 16.96 19.87 -0.36
C THR A 418 16.22 20.49 0.83
N HIS A 419 15.28 21.40 0.58
CA HIS A 419 14.43 22.00 1.60
C HIS A 419 13.62 20.96 2.39
N VAL A 420 13.16 19.88 1.73
CA VAL A 420 12.37 18.81 2.38
C VAL A 420 13.24 17.64 2.79
N TRP A 421 14.11 17.16 1.91
CA TRP A 421 14.90 15.96 2.14
C TRP A 421 15.99 16.14 3.20
N ASN A 422 16.45 17.36 3.45
CA ASN A 422 17.35 17.63 4.58
C ASN A 422 16.70 17.38 5.95
N TYR A 423 15.37 17.35 6.03
CA TYR A 423 14.66 16.95 7.25
C TYR A 423 14.45 15.44 7.38
N ALA A 424 14.75 14.67 6.35
CA ALA A 424 14.59 13.21 6.33
C ALA A 424 15.76 12.52 7.06
N GLN A 425 15.96 12.81 8.32
CA GLN A 425 17.10 12.39 9.14
C GLN A 425 17.24 10.86 9.29
N ALA A 426 16.19 10.09 8.99
CA ALA A 426 16.24 8.64 9.08
C ALA A 426 17.27 8.04 8.11
N LEU A 427 17.42 8.62 6.91
CA LEU A 427 18.27 8.08 5.86
C LEU A 427 19.75 8.06 6.29
N CYS A 428 20.28 9.19 6.78
CA CYS A 428 21.67 9.29 7.15
C CYS A 428 22.07 8.35 8.31
N ASN A 429 21.12 8.04 9.19
CA ASN A 429 21.36 7.17 10.35
C ASN A 429 21.20 5.69 10.00
N LEU A 430 20.25 5.33 9.14
CA LEU A 430 19.89 3.94 8.85
C LEU A 430 20.49 3.42 7.54
N PHE A 431 20.67 4.28 6.55
CA PHE A 431 21.21 3.94 5.23
C PHE A 431 22.23 4.97 4.75
N PRO A 432 23.40 5.07 5.42
CA PRO A 432 24.39 6.11 5.13
C PRO A 432 24.95 6.06 3.71
N GLU A 433 24.88 4.91 3.04
CA GLU A 433 25.26 4.80 1.61
C GLU A 433 24.28 5.56 0.70
N LEU A 434 22.98 5.50 1.00
CA LEU A 434 21.95 6.20 0.24
C LEU A 434 22.04 7.71 0.49
N GLU A 435 22.29 8.11 1.74
CA GLU A 435 22.54 9.52 2.07
C GLU A 435 23.77 10.07 1.35
N ARG A 436 24.88 9.33 1.29
CA ARG A 436 26.04 9.74 0.48
C ARG A 436 25.68 9.92 -0.99
N GLY A 437 24.81 9.05 -1.54
CA GLY A 437 24.33 9.19 -2.91
C GLY A 437 23.55 10.48 -3.14
N LEU A 438 22.70 10.90 -2.17
CA LEU A 438 22.01 12.19 -2.21
C LEU A 438 23.00 13.37 -2.21
N ARG A 439 23.96 13.36 -1.29
CA ARG A 439 24.99 14.43 -1.23
C ARG A 439 25.85 14.44 -2.48
N GLN A 440 26.14 13.29 -3.06
CA GLN A 440 26.83 13.18 -4.34
C GLN A 440 26.05 13.88 -5.47
N THR A 441 24.76 13.61 -5.57
CA THR A 441 23.88 14.27 -6.54
C THR A 441 23.86 15.79 -6.34
N GLU A 442 23.76 16.27 -5.12
CA GLU A 442 23.76 17.72 -4.83
C GLU A 442 25.07 18.38 -5.24
N PHE A 443 26.21 17.83 -4.83
CA PHE A 443 27.51 18.49 -5.00
C PHE A 443 28.18 18.24 -6.35
N PHE A 444 27.80 17.22 -7.10
CA PHE A 444 28.44 16.90 -8.38
C PHE A 444 27.52 17.07 -9.58
N ASP A 445 26.21 16.80 -9.44
CA ASP A 445 25.27 16.88 -10.55
C ASP A 445 24.44 18.16 -10.53
N SER A 446 24.18 18.72 -9.33
CA SER A 446 23.31 19.91 -9.16
C SER A 446 24.08 21.18 -8.81
N GLN A 447 25.40 21.14 -8.73
CA GLN A 447 26.25 22.31 -8.49
C GLN A 447 26.99 22.70 -9.77
N ASP A 448 26.99 24.00 -10.12
CA ASP A 448 27.73 24.53 -11.24
C ASP A 448 29.15 24.98 -10.85
N ASP A 449 29.96 25.39 -11.84
CA ASP A 449 31.34 25.85 -11.65
C ASP A 449 31.46 27.14 -10.80
N SER A 450 30.38 27.92 -10.65
CA SER A 450 30.31 29.08 -9.78
C SER A 450 30.04 28.72 -8.31
N GLY A 451 29.73 27.47 -8.02
CA GLY A 451 29.31 26.98 -6.71
C GLY A 451 27.83 27.20 -6.42
N HIS A 452 27.05 27.63 -7.40
CA HIS A 452 25.60 27.67 -7.27
C HIS A 452 25.04 26.24 -7.31
N GLN A 453 24.18 25.93 -6.37
CA GLN A 453 23.57 24.62 -6.24
C GLN A 453 22.06 24.70 -6.47
N ASP A 454 21.57 23.91 -7.45
CA ASP A 454 20.15 23.68 -7.59
C ASP A 454 19.67 22.77 -6.48
N PHE A 455 18.56 23.13 -5.84
CA PHE A 455 18.01 22.30 -4.76
C PHE A 455 17.07 21.20 -5.26
N ARG A 456 16.99 20.98 -6.57
CA ARG A 456 16.23 19.91 -7.23
C ARG A 456 17.08 19.24 -8.29
N ALA A 457 17.12 17.92 -8.23
CA ALA A 457 17.88 17.08 -9.15
C ALA A 457 17.04 16.62 -10.35
N ALA A 458 17.68 16.44 -11.50
CA ALA A 458 17.09 15.80 -12.68
C ALA A 458 16.80 14.31 -12.45
N LEU A 459 15.94 13.73 -13.29
CA LEU A 459 15.67 12.29 -13.36
C LEU A 459 15.58 11.85 -14.83
N PRO A 460 16.38 10.88 -15.30
CA PRO A 460 17.49 10.21 -14.60
C PRO A 460 18.48 11.19 -14.00
N ILE A 461 19.16 10.80 -12.91
CA ILE A 461 20.11 11.66 -12.21
C ILE A 461 21.30 11.97 -13.12
N GLY A 462 21.60 13.26 -13.26
CA GLY A 462 22.69 13.79 -14.07
C GLY A 462 22.79 15.31 -13.91
N PRO A 463 23.66 15.99 -14.69
CA PRO A 463 23.83 17.42 -14.61
C PRO A 463 22.50 18.17 -14.69
N THR A 464 22.26 19.05 -13.73
CA THR A 464 21.02 19.81 -13.60
C THR A 464 21.26 21.26 -14.01
N GLU A 465 20.46 21.76 -14.96
CA GLU A 465 20.51 23.13 -15.39
C GLU A 465 19.55 24.02 -14.60
N HIS A 466 20.01 25.15 -14.07
CA HIS A 466 19.19 26.09 -13.29
C HIS A 466 17.88 26.51 -13.93
N LYS A 467 17.90 26.72 -15.23
CA LYS A 467 16.75 27.21 -15.99
C LYS A 467 15.64 26.17 -16.13
N PHE A 468 15.94 24.93 -15.83
CA PHE A 468 15.04 23.81 -16.05
C PHE A 468 13.73 23.96 -15.28
N TYR A 469 13.79 24.30 -13.99
CA TYR A 469 12.60 24.44 -13.16
C TYR A 469 11.88 25.79 -13.29
N ALA A 470 12.51 26.79 -13.89
CA ALA A 470 11.93 28.12 -14.06
C ALA A 470 10.74 28.13 -15.03
N ALA A 471 10.68 27.17 -15.95
CA ALA A 471 9.65 27.07 -16.97
C ALA A 471 8.64 25.96 -16.71
N ALA A 472 8.79 25.18 -15.62
CA ALA A 472 7.91 24.07 -15.31
C ALA A 472 6.57 24.58 -14.76
N ASP A 473 5.58 24.69 -15.61
CA ASP A 473 4.21 25.03 -15.26
C ASP A 473 3.33 23.78 -15.28
N GLY A 474 3.42 22.96 -14.27
CA GLY A 474 2.46 21.93 -14.00
C GLY A 474 2.57 20.65 -14.83
N GLN A 475 3.53 20.49 -15.68
CA GLN A 475 3.81 19.23 -16.35
C GLN A 475 4.69 18.33 -15.47
N LEU A 476 4.36 17.06 -15.38
CA LEU A 476 4.99 16.07 -14.45
C LEU A 476 4.78 16.37 -12.96
N GLY A 477 3.60 16.81 -12.59
CA GLY A 477 3.28 17.22 -11.23
C GLY A 477 3.74 18.65 -10.96
N GLY A 478 3.93 19.38 -12.02
CA GLY A 478 4.53 20.62 -11.99
C GLY A 478 3.69 21.74 -11.52
N GLY A 479 3.93 22.30 -10.56
CA GLY A 479 3.77 23.71 -10.40
C GLY A 479 4.92 24.38 -11.12
N SER A 480 4.69 25.52 -11.72
CA SER A 480 5.68 26.51 -12.12
C SER A 480 6.51 26.91 -10.90
N SER A 481 7.31 26.03 -10.43
CA SER A 481 8.21 26.43 -9.38
C SER A 481 9.45 26.97 -10.06
N LYS A 482 9.60 28.26 -10.03
CA LYS A 482 10.91 28.91 -10.15
C LYS A 482 11.74 28.41 -8.96
N CYS A 483 12.09 27.13 -8.99
CA CYS A 483 12.83 26.50 -7.93
C CYS A 483 14.33 26.52 -8.23
N THR A 484 14.78 27.60 -8.83
CA THR A 484 16.18 27.95 -8.78
C THR A 484 16.39 28.67 -7.46
N GLY A 485 17.01 28.09 -6.57
CA GLY A 485 17.34 28.66 -5.30
C GLY A 485 18.64 28.10 -4.83
N ASN A 486 19.36 28.86 -4.08
CA ASN A 486 20.46 28.33 -3.35
C ASN A 486 19.90 27.27 -2.42
N GLY A 487 20.24 26.02 -2.66
CA GLY A 487 19.95 24.97 -1.71
C GLY A 487 20.56 25.36 -0.38
N GLY A 488 19.74 25.65 0.59
CA GLY A 488 20.19 26.07 1.89
C GLY A 488 20.89 24.96 2.69
#